data_0675d1c3c9d1908b630c88d59f2c1d24
#
_entry.id   0675d1c3c9d1908b630c88d59f2c1d24
#
_cell.length_a   1.000
_cell.length_b   1.000
_cell.length_c   1.000
_cell.angle_alpha   90.00
_cell.angle_beta   90.00
_cell.angle_gamma   90.00
#
_symmetry.space_group_name_H-M   'P 1'
#
loop_
_entity.id
_entity.type
_entity.pdbx_description
1 polymer ?
#
loop_
_entity_poly.entity_id
_entity_poly.type
_entity_poly.pdbx_seq_one_letter_code
_entity_poly.pdbx_strand_id
1 'polypeptide(L)'
;EWLKEKRPGFEPANILDMGCSVGHSTVPYTEQWPQAETHAIDVAGPMVRYAHARAESMGETIHYSQQNAEGTNFEDNSFDLIVSHILLHETSQKAIKNIIAECHRLLKPGGIMVHAETPPYAGMDAFDAFMLDWDTFNNNEPFWRRSHELDLKQLAADAGFDPDKEFEEMASSA
;
A
#
# COMPACT_ATOMS: atom_id res chain seq x y z
N GLU A 1 7.15 -0.19 12.36
CA GLU A 1 7.52 -1.09 13.48
C GLU A 1 7.32 -2.57 13.12
N TRP A 2 6.14 -3.00 12.65
CA TRP A 2 5.86 -4.39 12.27
C TRP A 2 6.92 -4.98 11.32
N LEU A 3 7.30 -4.26 10.26
CA LEU A 3 8.31 -4.74 9.31
C LEU A 3 9.70 -4.93 9.97
N LYS A 4 10.06 -4.12 10.95
CA LYS A 4 11.30 -4.28 11.72
C LYS A 4 11.29 -5.55 12.59
N GLU A 5 10.16 -5.86 13.18
CA GLU A 5 10.02 -7.06 14.01
C GLU A 5 10.07 -8.34 13.17
N LYS A 6 9.39 -8.32 12.00
CA LYS A 6 9.30 -9.47 11.10
C LYS A 6 10.53 -9.66 10.22
N ARG A 7 11.24 -8.57 9.94
CA ARG A 7 12.44 -8.54 9.06
C ARG A 7 13.57 -7.76 9.71
N PRO A 8 14.13 -8.27 10.83
CA PRO A 8 15.24 -7.59 11.47
C PRO A 8 16.43 -7.47 10.49
N GLY A 9 16.90 -6.23 10.31
CA GLY A 9 18.00 -5.94 9.39
C GLY A 9 17.58 -5.71 7.93
N PHE A 10 16.29 -5.64 7.61
CA PHE A 10 15.83 -5.21 6.29
C PHE A 10 16.07 -3.70 6.11
N GLU A 11 16.91 -3.35 5.14
CA GLU A 11 17.29 -1.98 4.82
C GLU A 11 17.02 -1.74 3.33
N PRO A 12 15.84 -1.24 2.97
CA PRO A 12 15.51 -0.95 1.57
C PRO A 12 16.34 0.22 1.05
N ALA A 13 16.85 0.10 -0.17
CA ALA A 13 17.52 1.20 -0.86
C ALA A 13 16.50 2.06 -1.64
N ASN A 14 15.42 1.46 -2.14
CA ASN A 14 14.38 2.15 -2.90
C ASN A 14 13.00 1.77 -2.35
N ILE A 15 12.23 2.80 -1.99
CA ILE A 15 10.87 2.67 -1.43
C ILE A 15 9.87 3.33 -2.37
N LEU A 16 8.72 2.69 -2.60
CA LEU A 16 7.58 3.27 -3.31
C LEU A 16 6.35 3.28 -2.41
N ASP A 17 5.77 4.47 -2.19
CA ASP A 17 4.47 4.65 -1.55
C ASP A 17 3.40 4.87 -2.63
N MET A 18 2.46 3.93 -2.76
CA MET A 18 1.36 3.98 -3.72
C MET A 18 0.10 4.54 -3.08
N GLY A 19 -0.49 5.58 -3.70
CA GLY A 19 -1.65 6.29 -3.15
C GLY A 19 -1.27 7.19 -1.98
N CYS A 20 -0.17 7.92 -2.12
CA CYS A 20 0.43 8.71 -1.03
C CYS A 20 -0.42 9.90 -0.56
N SER A 21 -1.47 10.28 -1.30
CA SER A 21 -2.31 11.45 -1.00
C SER A 21 -1.46 12.70 -0.69
N VAL A 22 -1.59 13.27 0.49
CA VAL A 22 -0.84 14.45 0.96
C VAL A 22 0.52 14.10 1.61
N GLY A 23 1.01 12.88 1.45
CA GLY A 23 2.31 12.42 1.95
C GLY A 23 2.38 12.23 3.47
N HIS A 24 1.23 12.05 4.14
CA HIS A 24 1.21 11.91 5.60
C HIS A 24 1.84 10.59 6.04
N SER A 25 1.53 9.50 5.36
CA SER A 25 2.11 8.17 5.59
C SER A 25 3.51 8.02 5.00
N THR A 26 3.89 8.85 4.01
CA THR A 26 5.16 8.74 3.30
C THR A 26 6.35 9.23 4.13
N VAL A 27 6.21 10.36 4.81
CA VAL A 27 7.30 10.97 5.61
C VAL A 27 7.92 10.01 6.63
N PRO A 28 7.16 9.21 7.40
CA PRO A 28 7.74 8.23 8.33
C PRO A 28 8.71 7.23 7.69
N TYR A 29 8.63 6.98 6.38
CA TYR A 29 9.58 6.08 5.71
C TYR A 29 10.95 6.73 5.54
N THR A 30 11.03 8.05 5.25
CA THR A 30 12.31 8.77 5.18
C THR A 30 12.96 8.87 6.54
N GLU A 31 12.19 9.08 7.59
CA GLU A 31 12.69 9.07 8.98
C GLU A 31 13.23 7.68 9.37
N GLN A 32 12.53 6.63 8.93
CA GLN A 32 12.89 5.26 9.27
C GLN A 32 14.11 4.75 8.51
N TRP A 33 14.22 5.09 7.22
CA TRP A 33 15.29 4.68 6.31
C TRP A 33 15.87 5.92 5.59
N PRO A 34 16.65 6.76 6.31
CA PRO A 34 17.14 8.04 5.78
C PRO A 34 18.13 7.89 4.62
N GLN A 35 18.61 6.67 4.35
CA GLN A 35 19.49 6.38 3.21
C GLN A 35 18.73 5.85 1.98
N ALA A 36 17.43 5.56 2.14
CA ALA A 36 16.61 5.07 1.04
C ALA A 36 16.15 6.22 0.13
N GLU A 37 16.14 5.96 -1.18
CA GLU A 37 15.45 6.79 -2.13
C GLU A 37 13.95 6.51 -2.06
N THR A 38 13.17 7.50 -1.61
CA THR A 38 11.73 7.35 -1.42
C THR A 38 10.97 8.02 -2.56
N HIS A 39 10.18 7.22 -3.27
CA HIS A 39 9.23 7.64 -4.28
C HIS A 39 7.80 7.55 -3.75
N ALA A 40 6.93 8.45 -4.19
CA ALA A 40 5.53 8.45 -3.81
C ALA A 40 4.63 8.87 -4.98
N ILE A 41 3.56 8.11 -5.20
CA ILE A 41 2.65 8.34 -6.31
C ILE A 41 1.20 8.48 -5.86
N ASP A 42 0.46 9.32 -6.56
CA ASP A 42 -0.99 9.43 -6.45
C ASP A 42 -1.58 9.88 -7.78
N VAL A 43 -2.82 9.49 -8.07
CA VAL A 43 -3.54 9.94 -9.28
C VAL A 43 -3.99 11.40 -9.18
N ALA A 44 -4.16 11.90 -7.95
CA ALA A 44 -4.63 13.25 -7.68
C ALA A 44 -3.49 14.27 -7.71
N GLY A 45 -3.25 14.90 -8.84
CA GLY A 45 -2.20 15.91 -9.01
C GLY A 45 -2.19 17.03 -7.96
N PRO A 46 -3.35 17.58 -7.49
CA PRO A 46 -3.37 18.53 -6.38
C PRO A 46 -2.78 17.98 -5.07
N MET A 47 -3.04 16.70 -4.74
CA MET A 47 -2.50 16.04 -3.56
C MET A 47 -0.99 15.89 -3.66
N VAL A 48 -0.50 15.42 -4.80
CA VAL A 48 0.94 15.28 -5.10
C VAL A 48 1.68 16.62 -4.95
N ARG A 49 1.12 17.72 -5.49
CA ARG A 49 1.74 19.04 -5.34
C ARG A 49 1.80 19.51 -3.88
N TYR A 50 0.72 19.27 -3.14
CA TYR A 50 0.70 19.59 -1.71
C TYR A 50 1.70 18.73 -0.91
N ALA A 51 1.73 17.42 -1.18
CA ALA A 51 2.66 16.49 -0.55
C ALA A 51 4.13 16.91 -0.76
N HIS A 52 4.48 17.31 -1.98
CA HIS A 52 5.81 17.81 -2.31
C HIS A 52 6.17 19.07 -1.50
N ALA A 53 5.31 20.10 -1.53
CA ALA A 53 5.55 21.33 -0.78
C ALA A 53 5.63 21.09 0.74
N ARG A 54 4.82 20.15 1.25
CA ARG A 54 4.85 19.74 2.66
C ARG A 54 6.17 19.09 3.01
N ALA A 55 6.65 18.13 2.22
CA ALA A 55 7.93 17.46 2.45
C ALA A 55 9.09 18.45 2.41
N GLU A 56 9.14 19.36 1.42
CA GLU A 56 10.13 20.45 1.36
C GLU A 56 10.11 21.31 2.62
N SER A 57 8.93 21.66 3.13
CA SER A 57 8.80 22.46 4.36
C SER A 57 9.31 21.74 5.61
N MET A 58 9.38 20.43 5.58
CA MET A 58 9.90 19.57 6.65
C MET A 58 11.40 19.23 6.47
N GLY A 59 11.98 19.60 5.32
CA GLY A 59 13.37 19.26 4.98
C GLY A 59 13.55 17.84 4.46
N GLU A 60 12.44 17.17 4.07
CA GLU A 60 12.46 15.81 3.58
C GLU A 60 12.62 15.75 2.06
N THR A 61 13.37 14.78 1.57
CA THR A 61 13.54 14.51 0.13
C THR A 61 12.73 13.30 -0.27
N ILE A 62 11.62 13.54 -1.00
CA ILE A 62 10.73 12.51 -1.50
C ILE A 62 10.41 12.82 -2.96
N HIS A 63 10.49 11.83 -3.83
CA HIS A 63 10.22 11.95 -5.27
C HIS A 63 8.74 11.73 -5.55
N TYR A 64 7.96 12.79 -5.45
CA TYR A 64 6.53 12.75 -5.74
C TYR A 64 6.24 12.81 -7.24
N SER A 65 5.33 11.94 -7.73
CA SER A 65 4.85 12.00 -9.12
C SER A 65 3.38 11.61 -9.24
N GLN A 66 2.70 12.24 -10.21
CA GLN A 66 1.31 11.89 -10.51
C GLN A 66 1.28 10.67 -11.42
N GLN A 67 0.87 9.51 -10.87
CA GLN A 67 0.81 8.24 -11.60
C GLN A 67 -0.38 7.41 -11.13
N ASN A 68 -0.81 6.45 -11.98
CA ASN A 68 -1.79 5.44 -11.62
C ASN A 68 -1.06 4.19 -11.10
N ALA A 69 -1.40 3.74 -9.90
CA ALA A 69 -0.82 2.53 -9.29
C ALA A 69 -1.13 1.22 -10.04
N GLU A 70 -2.12 1.23 -10.96
CA GLU A 70 -2.41 0.07 -11.82
C GLU A 70 -1.37 -0.16 -12.93
N GLY A 71 -0.51 0.81 -13.20
CA GLY A 71 0.52 0.74 -14.23
C GLY A 71 1.34 2.02 -14.21
N THR A 72 2.52 1.94 -13.65
CA THR A 72 3.43 3.07 -13.46
C THR A 72 4.45 3.16 -14.60
N ASN A 73 5.18 4.25 -14.67
CA ASN A 73 6.28 4.42 -15.62
C ASN A 73 7.66 4.02 -15.06
N PHE A 74 7.69 3.39 -13.88
CA PHE A 74 8.92 2.88 -13.31
C PHE A 74 9.37 1.60 -14.01
N GLU A 75 10.67 1.33 -14.00
CA GLU A 75 11.25 0.12 -14.57
C GLU A 75 10.96 -1.11 -13.73
N ASP A 76 11.01 -2.30 -14.35
CA ASP A 76 10.87 -3.58 -13.65
C ASP A 76 11.99 -3.73 -12.61
N ASN A 77 11.68 -4.38 -11.49
CA ASN A 77 12.67 -4.68 -10.44
C ASN A 77 13.42 -3.45 -9.92
N SER A 78 12.72 -2.33 -9.72
CA SER A 78 13.32 -1.06 -9.27
C SER A 78 13.21 -0.80 -7.78
N PHE A 79 12.29 -1.46 -7.06
CA PHE A 79 12.04 -1.20 -5.64
C PHE A 79 12.33 -2.40 -4.74
N ASP A 80 12.82 -2.10 -3.53
CA ASP A 80 13.04 -3.08 -2.46
C ASP A 80 11.81 -3.18 -1.55
N LEU A 81 11.08 -2.07 -1.39
CA LEU A 81 9.87 -1.98 -0.59
C LEU A 81 8.79 -1.21 -1.35
N ILE A 82 7.60 -1.80 -1.47
CA ILE A 82 6.40 -1.11 -1.94
C ILE A 82 5.39 -1.11 -0.80
N VAL A 83 4.85 0.08 -0.52
CA VAL A 83 3.86 0.27 0.54
C VAL A 83 2.62 0.97 0.00
N SER A 84 1.50 0.74 0.64
CA SER A 84 0.33 1.62 0.55
C SER A 84 -0.38 1.69 1.90
N HIS A 85 -1.05 2.79 2.14
CA HIS A 85 -1.87 2.99 3.32
C HIS A 85 -3.26 3.40 2.88
N ILE A 86 -4.26 2.53 3.12
CA ILE A 86 -5.66 2.80 2.83
C ILE A 86 -5.88 3.12 1.32
N LEU A 87 -5.31 2.29 0.44
CA LEU A 87 -5.44 2.46 -1.02
C LEU A 87 -6.40 1.47 -1.64
N LEU A 88 -6.31 0.18 -1.27
CA LEU A 88 -6.99 -0.87 -2.03
C LEU A 88 -8.51 -0.74 -1.95
N HIS A 89 -9.04 -0.41 -0.78
CA HIS A 89 -10.47 -0.23 -0.60
C HIS A 89 -11.06 1.02 -1.27
N GLU A 90 -10.22 1.98 -1.69
CA GLU A 90 -10.63 3.12 -2.50
C GLU A 90 -10.73 2.78 -4.00
N THR A 91 -10.43 1.53 -4.37
CA THR A 91 -10.32 1.12 -5.77
C THR A 91 -11.22 -0.08 -6.10
N SER A 92 -11.51 -0.26 -7.41
CA SER A 92 -12.29 -1.41 -7.87
C SER A 92 -11.52 -2.72 -7.73
N GLN A 93 -12.23 -3.85 -7.63
CA GLN A 93 -11.61 -5.18 -7.62
C GLN A 93 -10.67 -5.42 -8.81
N LYS A 94 -10.99 -4.85 -9.98
CA LYS A 94 -10.11 -4.90 -11.15
C LYS A 94 -8.83 -4.11 -10.92
N ALA A 95 -8.93 -2.92 -10.36
CA ALA A 95 -7.78 -2.08 -10.05
C ALA A 95 -6.88 -2.73 -8.99
N ILE A 96 -7.46 -3.34 -7.94
CA ILE A 96 -6.69 -4.10 -6.94
C ILE A 96 -5.83 -5.18 -7.59
N LYS A 97 -6.39 -5.97 -8.51
CA LYS A 97 -5.62 -6.98 -9.25
C LYS A 97 -4.46 -6.39 -10.04
N ASN A 98 -4.71 -5.28 -10.74
CA ASN A 98 -3.68 -4.60 -11.52
C ASN A 98 -2.60 -4.01 -10.62
N ILE A 99 -2.96 -3.41 -9.48
CA ILE A 99 -2.02 -2.85 -8.48
C ILE A 99 -1.11 -3.96 -7.94
N ILE A 100 -1.66 -5.11 -7.56
CA ILE A 100 -0.85 -6.23 -7.05
C ILE A 100 0.09 -6.77 -8.13
N ALA A 101 -0.38 -6.89 -9.39
CA ALA A 101 0.46 -7.30 -10.51
C ALA A 101 1.57 -6.28 -10.80
N GLU A 102 1.27 -4.99 -10.70
CA GLU A 102 2.25 -3.92 -10.83
C GLU A 102 3.28 -3.95 -9.70
N CYS A 103 2.86 -4.18 -8.46
CA CYS A 103 3.80 -4.37 -7.35
C CYS A 103 4.76 -5.53 -7.63
N HIS A 104 4.26 -6.66 -8.15
CA HIS A 104 5.12 -7.79 -8.52
C HIS A 104 6.13 -7.43 -9.61
N ARG A 105 5.72 -6.67 -10.63
CA ARG A 105 6.63 -6.21 -11.70
C ARG A 105 7.74 -5.30 -11.17
N LEU A 106 7.38 -4.40 -10.27
CA LEU A 106 8.27 -3.37 -9.75
C LEU A 106 9.25 -3.86 -8.68
N LEU A 107 8.88 -4.89 -7.93
CA LEU A 107 9.72 -5.41 -6.84
C LEU A 107 10.93 -6.16 -7.39
N LYS A 108 12.09 -5.86 -6.81
CA LYS A 108 13.29 -6.65 -6.98
C LYS A 108 13.10 -8.06 -6.40
N PRO A 109 13.84 -9.07 -6.87
CA PRO A 109 13.87 -10.37 -6.19
C PRO A 109 14.19 -10.23 -4.71
N GLY A 110 13.30 -10.71 -3.84
CA GLY A 110 13.40 -10.56 -2.38
C GLY A 110 12.85 -9.26 -1.82
N GLY A 111 12.31 -8.38 -2.66
CA GLY A 111 11.59 -7.18 -2.26
C GLY A 111 10.26 -7.50 -1.57
N ILE A 112 9.74 -6.54 -0.83
CA ILE A 112 8.58 -6.71 0.06
C ILE A 112 7.47 -5.75 -0.36
N MET A 113 6.23 -6.26 -0.39
CA MET A 113 5.01 -5.49 -0.55
C MET A 113 4.25 -5.46 0.78
N VAL A 114 3.81 -4.28 1.22
CA VAL A 114 3.01 -4.09 2.44
C VAL A 114 1.85 -3.15 2.16
N HIS A 115 0.64 -3.65 2.30
CA HIS A 115 -0.58 -2.85 2.21
C HIS A 115 -1.23 -2.77 3.60
N ALA A 116 -1.31 -1.57 4.17
CA ALA A 116 -2.06 -1.32 5.40
C ALA A 116 -3.50 -0.99 5.03
N GLU A 117 -4.40 -1.92 5.29
CA GLU A 117 -5.80 -1.87 4.86
C GLU A 117 -6.77 -2.19 6.00
N THR A 118 -8.04 -1.93 5.77
CA THR A 118 -9.10 -2.44 6.64
C THR A 118 -9.18 -3.97 6.52
N PRO A 119 -9.45 -4.68 7.63
CA PRO A 119 -9.41 -6.14 7.64
C PRO A 119 -10.50 -6.76 6.74
N PRO A 120 -10.26 -7.96 6.15
CA PRO A 120 -11.28 -8.66 5.38
C PRO A 120 -12.39 -9.20 6.28
N TYR A 121 -13.57 -9.50 5.72
CA TYR A 121 -14.65 -10.15 6.48
C TYR A 121 -14.29 -11.55 6.99
N ALA A 122 -13.37 -12.21 6.32
CA ALA A 122 -12.91 -13.53 6.71
C ALA A 122 -12.30 -13.51 8.12
N GLY A 123 -12.89 -14.27 9.04
CA GLY A 123 -12.43 -14.33 10.43
C GLY A 123 -13.02 -13.29 11.38
N MET A 124 -13.82 -12.33 10.89
CA MET A 124 -14.56 -11.40 11.75
C MET A 124 -15.75 -12.09 12.43
N ASP A 125 -16.08 -11.63 13.64
CA ASP A 125 -17.36 -11.97 14.22
C ASP A 125 -18.53 -11.23 13.52
N ALA A 126 -19.75 -11.70 13.76
CA ALA A 126 -20.93 -11.20 13.07
C ALA A 126 -21.23 -9.71 13.40
N PHE A 127 -20.85 -9.24 14.59
CA PHE A 127 -21.09 -7.85 15.00
C PHE A 127 -20.08 -6.92 14.33
N ASP A 128 -18.80 -7.29 14.30
CA ASP A 128 -17.74 -6.51 13.66
C ASP A 128 -17.98 -6.42 12.16
N ALA A 129 -18.33 -7.53 11.50
CA ALA A 129 -18.69 -7.53 10.08
C ALA A 129 -19.91 -6.64 9.78
N PHE A 130 -20.93 -6.66 10.67
CA PHE A 130 -22.08 -5.78 10.56
C PHE A 130 -21.69 -4.31 10.73
N MET A 131 -20.84 -3.98 11.71
CA MET A 131 -20.40 -2.59 11.94
C MET A 131 -19.60 -2.06 10.76
N LEU A 132 -18.73 -2.88 10.17
CA LEU A 132 -17.96 -2.51 8.99
C LEU A 132 -18.86 -2.27 7.76
N ASP A 133 -19.88 -3.11 7.56
CA ASP A 133 -20.90 -2.93 6.51
C ASP A 133 -21.72 -1.67 6.75
N TRP A 134 -22.08 -1.39 8.01
CA TRP A 134 -22.81 -0.20 8.41
C TRP A 134 -22.01 1.08 8.14
N ASP A 135 -20.73 1.10 8.47
CA ASP A 135 -19.83 2.22 8.16
C ASP A 135 -19.68 2.42 6.66
N THR A 136 -19.47 1.34 5.92
CA THR A 136 -19.40 1.34 4.45
C THR A 136 -20.63 1.99 3.82
N PHE A 137 -21.82 1.61 4.29
CA PHE A 137 -23.09 2.14 3.78
C PHE A 137 -23.27 3.62 4.15
N ASN A 138 -23.00 4.00 5.41
CA ASN A 138 -23.28 5.37 5.91
C ASN A 138 -22.23 6.40 5.42
N ASN A 139 -21.01 5.95 5.15
CA ASN A 139 -19.95 6.80 4.58
C ASN A 139 -19.99 6.84 3.04
N ASN A 140 -20.93 6.11 2.42
CA ASN A 140 -21.08 6.03 0.97
C ASN A 140 -19.80 5.57 0.26
N GLU A 141 -19.18 4.53 0.81
CA GLU A 141 -17.93 3.96 0.30
C GLU A 141 -18.21 2.92 -0.81
N PRO A 142 -18.00 3.26 -2.08
CA PRO A 142 -18.49 2.44 -3.18
C PRO A 142 -17.72 1.12 -3.38
N PHE A 143 -16.50 1.04 -2.85
CA PHE A 143 -15.60 -0.10 -3.10
C PHE A 143 -15.31 -0.94 -1.86
N TRP A 144 -15.45 -0.42 -0.64
CA TRP A 144 -15.08 -1.09 0.61
C TRP A 144 -15.65 -2.49 0.73
N ARG A 145 -16.96 -2.63 0.61
CA ARG A 145 -17.60 -3.93 0.76
C ARG A 145 -16.98 -5.01 -0.13
N ARG A 146 -16.70 -4.66 -1.39
CA ARG A 146 -16.13 -5.61 -2.34
C ARG A 146 -14.65 -5.86 -2.14
N SER A 147 -13.91 -4.92 -1.55
CA SER A 147 -12.50 -5.13 -1.20
C SER A 147 -12.36 -6.13 -0.05
N HIS A 148 -13.27 -6.11 0.94
CA HIS A 148 -13.30 -7.06 2.05
C HIS A 148 -13.67 -8.50 1.66
N GLU A 149 -14.30 -8.68 0.49
CA GLU A 149 -14.65 -10.00 -0.07
C GLU A 149 -13.48 -10.67 -0.82
N LEU A 150 -12.38 -9.94 -1.06
CA LEU A 150 -11.25 -10.44 -1.84
C LEU A 150 -10.31 -11.33 -1.01
N ASP A 151 -9.89 -12.42 -1.62
CA ASP A 151 -8.76 -13.21 -1.15
C ASP A 151 -7.47 -12.58 -1.68
N LEU A 152 -6.87 -11.70 -0.89
CA LEU A 152 -5.63 -10.98 -1.26
C LEU A 152 -4.45 -11.95 -1.42
N LYS A 153 -4.43 -13.05 -0.65
CA LYS A 153 -3.39 -14.09 -0.78
C LYS A 153 -3.46 -14.76 -2.14
N GLN A 154 -4.67 -15.14 -2.57
CA GLN A 154 -4.86 -15.72 -3.90
C GLN A 154 -4.49 -14.72 -5.01
N LEU A 155 -4.87 -13.44 -4.86
CA LEU A 155 -4.51 -12.41 -5.84
C LEU A 155 -2.99 -12.19 -5.93
N ALA A 156 -2.29 -12.24 -4.82
CA ALA A 156 -0.83 -12.16 -4.80
C ALA A 156 -0.21 -13.38 -5.51
N ALA A 157 -0.71 -14.59 -5.23
CA ALA A 157 -0.27 -15.81 -5.92
C ALA A 157 -0.53 -15.75 -7.43
N ASP A 158 -1.70 -15.27 -7.85
CA ASP A 158 -2.07 -15.11 -9.27
C ASP A 158 -1.15 -14.07 -9.98
N ALA A 159 -0.65 -13.08 -9.24
CA ALA A 159 0.31 -12.09 -9.74
C ALA A 159 1.75 -12.61 -9.81
N GLY A 160 2.06 -13.76 -9.20
CA GLY A 160 3.39 -14.38 -9.24
C GLY A 160 4.15 -14.37 -7.92
N PHE A 161 3.57 -13.84 -6.85
CA PHE A 161 4.16 -13.97 -5.50
C PHE A 161 4.08 -15.42 -5.02
N ASP A 162 5.09 -15.85 -4.25
CA ASP A 162 5.11 -17.18 -3.66
C ASP A 162 4.22 -17.19 -2.40
N PRO A 163 3.05 -17.85 -2.41
CA PRO A 163 2.12 -17.83 -1.28
C PRO A 163 2.63 -18.56 -0.03
N ASP A 164 3.68 -19.36 -0.17
CA ASP A 164 4.30 -20.10 0.93
C ASP A 164 5.44 -19.31 1.59
N LYS A 165 5.84 -18.21 0.96
CA LYS A 165 6.87 -17.30 1.46
C LYS A 165 6.25 -16.02 2.01
N GLU A 166 5.48 -16.14 3.09
CA GLU A 166 5.11 -15.00 3.92
C GLU A 166 3.98 -14.10 3.41
N PHE A 167 2.81 -14.63 3.49
CA PHE A 167 1.60 -13.82 3.56
C PHE A 167 1.17 -13.74 5.03
N GLU A 168 1.16 -12.54 5.60
CA GLU A 168 0.61 -12.29 6.93
C GLU A 168 -0.55 -11.32 6.83
N GLU A 169 -1.73 -11.76 7.18
CA GLU A 169 -2.85 -10.88 7.52
C GLU A 169 -2.76 -10.53 9.00
N MET A 170 -2.65 -9.23 9.29
CA MET A 170 -2.78 -8.74 10.66
C MET A 170 -4.18 -8.18 10.84
N ALA A 171 -4.99 -8.82 11.68
CA ALA A 171 -6.12 -8.16 12.28
C ALA A 171 -5.59 -7.13 13.28
N SER A 172 -5.90 -5.85 13.13
CA SER A 172 -5.61 -4.88 14.16
C SER A 172 -6.41 -5.27 15.40
N SER A 173 -5.73 -5.63 16.49
CA SER A 173 -6.38 -5.65 17.79
C SER A 173 -6.82 -4.23 18.11
N ALA A 174 -8.14 -4.01 18.13
CA ALA A 174 -8.76 -2.78 18.59
C ALA A 174 -8.37 -2.46 20.04
#